data_e20eae1c002869650c1105865e12e76e
#
_entry.id   e20eae1c002869650c1105865e12e76e
#
_cell.length_a   1.000
_cell.length_b   1.000
_cell.length_c   1.000
_cell.angle_alpha   90.00
_cell.angle_beta   90.00
_cell.angle_gamma   90.00
#
_symmetry.space_group_name_H-M   'P 1'
#
loop_
_entity.id
_entity.type
_entity.pdbx_description
1 polymer ?
#
loop_
_entity_poly.entity_id
_entity_poly.type
_entity_poly.pdbx_seq_one_letter_code
_entity_poly.pdbx_strand_id
1 'polypeptide(L)'
;MLPAWRRLLPRHALHLPSLLLWVAVACIGCGWLVVDRLQQLHAAFETDARIVHRLLSQRVVQHDAIMATLALLQPAAAAAAADSLHNAASPLPRLPSVYPQILAVLQRSAHSDWPPALQAELAAAEATSRRTGHAAMAGLNLPAGRYYLVLAGTPASYALHIDLRTTIPTDEWPMDMATSPVRVTLEHGGTAFVVQPGQADRSSGIRTYDFHKLLAAPSQPLDVVARRSVGLHELPWWRMLGWCLLTAALWAAGRALWRQRVARQRAEELLRLGQVARLNTLGELAAGMAHELNQPLTALLSSTQAAQRLPADDPPDLDTAQTAMARAVEQARRASTVVGRLRRLVERPDLAGQAQPLTLPTAVQDVLHLLEPELAQRGVVPEVLAAAALPPVLAEPVALQQIIHNLLMNALQALEQVPPAERQLHLSMVRTASRQVTLSVRDHGPG
;
A
#
# COMPACT_ATOMS: atom_id res chain seq x y z
N MET A 1 16.66 -26.06 -10.86
CA MET A 1 16.41 -26.79 -9.59
C MET A 1 16.23 -25.79 -8.46
N LEU A 2 15.00 -25.51 -8.05
CA LEU A 2 14.70 -24.68 -6.87
C LEU A 2 14.66 -25.60 -5.64
N PRO A 3 15.24 -25.20 -4.49
CA PRO A 3 15.39 -26.06 -3.33
C PRO A 3 14.02 -26.44 -2.74
N ALA A 4 13.88 -27.72 -2.38
CA ALA A 4 12.64 -28.40 -1.95
C ALA A 4 11.96 -27.79 -0.69
N TRP A 5 12.67 -26.99 0.13
CA TRP A 5 12.11 -26.40 1.34
C TRP A 5 11.06 -25.29 1.09
N ARG A 6 10.98 -24.69 -0.12
CA ARG A 6 9.93 -23.72 -0.48
C ARG A 6 8.53 -24.32 -0.62
N ARG A 7 8.39 -25.67 -0.66
CA ARG A 7 7.08 -26.34 -0.80
C ARG A 7 6.34 -26.55 0.54
N LEU A 8 7.02 -26.36 1.66
CA LEU A 8 6.49 -26.68 3.01
C LEU A 8 6.00 -25.48 3.82
N LEU A 9 6.20 -24.25 3.35
CA LEU A 9 5.68 -23.07 4.06
C LEU A 9 4.21 -22.86 3.71
N PRO A 10 3.31 -22.78 4.71
CA PRO A 10 1.90 -22.50 4.48
C PRO A 10 1.76 -21.19 3.72
N ARG A 11 0.83 -21.13 2.77
CA ARG A 11 0.60 -19.98 1.87
C ARG A 11 0.54 -18.63 2.59
N HIS A 12 0.23 -18.61 3.89
CA HIS A 12 0.21 -17.41 4.75
C HIS A 12 1.61 -16.90 5.13
N ALA A 13 2.63 -17.74 5.19
CA ALA A 13 3.99 -17.35 5.56
C ALA A 13 4.72 -16.50 4.50
N LEU A 14 4.35 -16.61 3.23
CA LEU A 14 4.89 -15.80 2.14
C LEU A 14 4.31 -14.37 2.09
N HIS A 15 3.25 -14.08 2.84
CA HIS A 15 2.61 -12.77 2.87
C HIS A 15 3.18 -11.86 3.95
N LEU A 16 3.70 -12.44 5.02
CA LEU A 16 4.25 -11.72 6.17
C LEU A 16 5.41 -10.77 5.80
N PRO A 17 6.46 -11.21 5.05
CA PRO A 17 7.59 -10.34 4.75
C PRO A 17 7.23 -9.16 3.83
N SER A 18 6.30 -9.34 2.88
CA SER A 18 5.87 -8.25 2.01
C SER A 18 5.00 -7.22 2.73
N LEU A 19 4.20 -7.65 3.72
CA LEU A 19 3.42 -6.77 4.58
C LEU A 19 4.34 -5.99 5.52
N LEU A 20 5.31 -6.66 6.14
CA LEU A 20 6.29 -6.03 7.02
C LEU A 20 7.11 -4.97 6.27
N LEU A 21 7.53 -5.27 5.04
CA LEU A 21 8.23 -4.31 4.19
C LEU A 21 7.36 -3.08 3.89
N TRP A 22 6.09 -3.28 3.55
CA TRP A 22 5.16 -2.17 3.33
C TRP A 22 4.98 -1.32 4.59
N VAL A 23 4.77 -1.95 5.77
CA VAL A 23 4.65 -1.24 7.05
C VAL A 23 5.92 -0.43 7.33
N ALA A 24 7.10 -1.01 7.11
CA ALA A 24 8.37 -0.30 7.30
C ALA A 24 8.47 0.95 6.40
N VAL A 25 8.13 0.83 5.11
CA VAL A 25 8.15 1.95 4.16
C VAL A 25 7.13 3.02 4.55
N ALA A 26 5.92 2.63 4.97
CA ALA A 26 4.89 3.55 5.44
C ALA A 26 5.35 4.31 6.69
N CYS A 27 5.91 3.61 7.69
CA CYS A 27 6.41 4.21 8.92
C CYS A 27 7.60 5.16 8.68
N ILE A 28 8.55 4.78 7.82
CA ILE A 28 9.69 5.63 7.47
C ILE A 28 9.22 6.92 6.80
N GLY A 29 8.31 6.83 5.84
CA GLY A 29 7.77 8.01 5.16
C GLY A 29 6.96 8.91 6.08
N CYS A 30 6.12 8.36 6.96
CA CYS A 30 5.40 9.12 7.97
C CYS A 30 6.37 9.81 8.95
N GLY A 31 7.40 9.11 9.42
CA GLY A 31 8.43 9.67 10.29
C GLY A 31 9.17 10.83 9.63
N TRP A 32 9.53 10.68 8.36
CA TRP A 32 10.15 11.77 7.59
C TRP A 32 9.25 13.00 7.46
N LEU A 33 7.95 12.81 7.17
CA LEU A 33 6.97 13.90 7.07
C LEU A 33 6.80 14.65 8.40
N VAL A 34 6.83 13.92 9.53
CA VAL A 34 6.78 14.54 10.87
C VAL A 34 8.03 15.36 11.14
N VAL A 35 9.21 14.80 10.87
CA VAL A 35 10.49 15.51 11.07
C VAL A 35 10.58 16.77 10.22
N ASP A 36 10.22 16.68 8.93
CA ASP A 36 10.19 17.82 8.02
C ASP A 36 9.26 18.93 8.54
N ARG A 37 8.06 18.58 8.98
CA ARG A 37 7.11 19.53 9.56
C ARG A 37 7.64 20.19 10.81
N LEU A 38 8.24 19.45 11.73
CA LEU A 38 8.83 19.98 12.95
C LEU A 38 9.99 20.93 12.64
N GLN A 39 10.81 20.64 11.64
CA GLN A 39 11.88 21.54 11.20
C GLN A 39 11.33 22.84 10.61
N GLN A 40 10.28 22.79 9.81
CA GLN A 40 9.60 23.96 9.27
C GLN A 40 9.04 24.86 10.39
N LEU A 41 8.38 24.25 11.39
CA LEU A 41 7.83 24.98 12.54
C LEU A 41 8.92 25.60 13.39
N HIS A 42 10.05 24.93 13.57
CA HIS A 42 11.20 25.46 14.29
C HIS A 42 11.85 26.63 13.56
N ALA A 43 12.07 26.52 12.25
CA ALA A 43 12.65 27.59 11.45
C ALA A 43 11.75 28.85 11.42
N ALA A 44 10.43 28.66 11.31
CA ALA A 44 9.48 29.76 11.40
C ALA A 44 9.53 30.44 12.78
N PHE A 45 9.52 29.64 13.87
CA PHE A 45 9.62 30.12 15.23
C PHE A 45 10.91 30.95 15.46
N GLU A 46 12.07 30.41 15.01
CA GLU A 46 13.34 31.13 15.15
C GLU A 46 13.34 32.48 14.39
N THR A 47 12.74 32.49 13.20
CA THR A 47 12.65 33.71 12.39
C THR A 47 11.82 34.75 13.11
N ASP A 48 10.62 34.37 13.58
CA ASP A 48 9.73 35.28 14.32
C ASP A 48 10.38 35.79 15.62
N ALA A 49 11.01 34.92 16.40
CA ALA A 49 11.70 35.26 17.63
C ALA A 49 12.86 36.23 17.38
N ARG A 50 13.63 36.08 16.30
CA ARG A 50 14.70 37.01 15.92
C ARG A 50 14.14 38.39 15.51
N ILE A 51 13.01 38.42 14.80
CA ILE A 51 12.33 39.64 14.42
C ILE A 51 11.86 40.39 15.70
N VAL A 52 11.19 39.67 16.60
CA VAL A 52 10.74 40.18 17.89
C VAL A 52 11.91 40.80 18.70
N HIS A 53 12.99 40.01 18.86
CA HIS A 53 14.18 40.51 19.55
C HIS A 53 14.77 41.75 18.89
N ARG A 54 14.82 41.82 17.56
CA ARG A 54 15.32 43.00 16.83
C ARG A 54 14.44 44.23 17.07
N LEU A 55 13.10 44.07 16.96
CA LEU A 55 12.16 45.16 17.17
C LEU A 55 12.23 45.73 18.59
N LEU A 56 12.23 44.87 19.61
CA LEU A 56 12.36 45.25 21.00
C LEU A 56 13.73 45.92 21.28
N SER A 57 14.82 45.38 20.72
CA SER A 57 16.15 45.95 20.84
C SER A 57 16.26 47.34 20.21
N GLN A 58 15.62 47.56 19.06
CA GLN A 58 15.56 48.88 18.43
C GLN A 58 14.88 49.92 19.32
N ARG A 59 13.76 49.56 19.99
CA ARG A 59 13.04 50.46 20.92
C ARG A 59 13.89 50.79 22.14
N VAL A 60 14.58 49.82 22.71
CA VAL A 60 15.44 50.03 23.88
C VAL A 60 16.65 50.93 23.55
N VAL A 61 17.29 50.69 22.37
CA VAL A 61 18.36 51.57 21.88
C VAL A 61 17.83 53.01 21.62
N GLN A 62 16.58 53.14 21.16
CA GLN A 62 15.94 54.44 20.99
C GLN A 62 15.79 55.18 22.33
N HIS A 63 15.48 54.46 23.44
CA HIS A 63 15.45 55.08 24.77
C HIS A 63 16.81 55.65 25.17
N ASP A 64 17.88 54.89 24.93
CA ASP A 64 19.25 55.37 25.21
C ASP A 64 19.62 56.58 24.35
N ALA A 65 19.23 56.62 23.09
CA ALA A 65 19.44 57.75 22.21
C ALA A 65 18.68 59.02 22.70
N ILE A 66 17.42 58.83 23.16
CA ILE A 66 16.64 59.94 23.76
C ILE A 66 17.34 60.47 25.01
N MET A 67 17.83 59.56 25.90
CA MET A 67 18.55 59.98 27.11
C MET A 67 19.84 60.72 26.77
N ALA A 68 20.61 60.25 25.80
CA ALA A 68 21.83 60.95 25.36
C ALA A 68 21.50 62.33 24.77
N THR A 69 20.43 62.48 24.01
CA THR A 69 19.99 63.73 23.44
C THR A 69 19.57 64.72 24.53
N LEU A 70 18.85 64.22 25.55
CA LEU A 70 18.49 65.07 26.71
C LEU A 70 19.72 65.58 27.45
N ALA A 71 20.74 64.73 27.60
CA ALA A 71 21.99 65.15 28.24
C ALA A 71 22.75 66.24 27.45
N LEU A 72 22.69 66.17 26.09
CA LEU A 72 23.35 67.09 25.20
C LEU A 72 22.59 68.46 25.12
N LEU A 73 21.27 68.50 25.29
CA LEU A 73 20.45 69.67 25.24
C LEU A 73 20.52 70.46 26.53
N GLN A 74 21.29 70.09 27.52
CA GLN A 74 21.52 70.85 28.74
C GLN A 74 22.21 72.22 28.40
N PRO A 75 21.63 73.36 28.79
CA PRO A 75 22.33 74.63 28.62
C PRO A 75 23.60 74.61 29.43
N ALA A 76 24.71 75.05 28.86
CA ALA A 76 25.93 75.22 29.61
C ALA A 76 25.61 76.13 30.83
N ALA A 77 26.14 75.76 32.02
CA ALA A 77 25.83 76.39 33.28
C ALA A 77 25.99 77.90 33.24
N ALA A 78 26.80 78.45 32.33
CA ALA A 78 26.99 79.94 32.12
C ALA A 78 25.79 80.60 31.35
N ALA A 79 25.07 79.85 30.50
CA ALA A 79 23.93 80.37 29.74
C ALA A 79 22.63 80.32 30.55
N ALA A 80 22.49 79.43 31.51
CA ALA A 80 21.30 79.30 32.38
C ALA A 80 21.12 80.48 33.33
N ALA A 81 22.16 81.27 33.65
CA ALA A 81 22.07 82.42 34.45
C ALA A 81 21.54 83.72 33.72
N ALA A 82 21.60 83.73 32.38
CA ALA A 82 21.16 84.85 31.55
C ALA A 82 19.72 84.65 31.02
N ASP A 83 19.14 83.44 31.03
CA ASP A 83 17.87 83.11 30.34
C ASP A 83 16.67 82.97 31.28
N SER A 84 16.78 83.46 32.51
CA SER A 84 15.66 83.52 33.47
C SER A 84 14.51 84.48 33.09
N LEU A 85 14.59 85.20 31.97
CA LEU A 85 13.58 86.14 31.48
C LEU A 85 12.79 85.71 30.25
N HIS A 86 13.12 84.55 29.61
CA HIS A 86 12.32 84.03 28.51
C HIS A 86 11.83 82.61 28.85
N ASN A 87 10.54 82.50 29.14
CA ASN A 87 9.78 81.24 29.24
C ASN A 87 9.82 80.47 27.90
N ALA A 88 11.00 80.03 27.49
CA ALA A 88 11.12 79.06 26.48
C ALA A 88 10.66 77.76 27.14
N ALA A 89 9.47 77.29 26.78
CA ALA A 89 8.87 76.02 27.27
C ALA A 89 9.89 74.90 27.19
N SER A 90 10.36 74.41 28.35
CA SER A 90 11.24 73.24 28.44
C SER A 90 10.71 72.12 27.55
N PRO A 91 11.53 71.49 26.68
CA PRO A 91 11.07 70.44 25.83
C PRO A 91 10.65 69.18 26.61
N LEU A 92 11.01 69.03 27.87
CA LEU A 92 10.74 67.89 28.75
C LEU A 92 9.27 67.54 28.88
N PRO A 93 8.30 68.50 29.07
CA PRO A 93 6.87 68.10 29.14
C PRO A 93 6.26 67.65 27.83
N ARG A 94 6.94 67.86 26.68
CA ARG A 94 6.46 67.49 25.37
C ARG A 94 6.93 66.09 24.92
N LEU A 95 7.92 65.50 25.57
CA LEU A 95 8.44 64.16 25.20
C LEU A 95 7.38 63.09 25.24
N PRO A 96 6.47 62.95 26.23
CA PRO A 96 5.41 61.96 26.24
C PRO A 96 4.43 62.09 25.08
N SER A 97 4.24 63.25 24.50
CA SER A 97 3.35 63.45 23.34
C SER A 97 4.00 62.99 22.02
N VAL A 98 5.32 62.93 21.95
CA VAL A 98 6.08 62.44 20.77
C VAL A 98 6.43 60.98 20.90
N TYR A 99 6.69 60.52 22.12
CA TYR A 99 7.10 59.15 22.44
C TYR A 99 6.11 58.56 23.45
N PRO A 100 5.04 57.89 23.01
CA PRO A 100 3.98 57.37 23.90
C PRO A 100 4.47 56.37 24.96
N GLN A 101 5.64 55.76 24.74
CA GLN A 101 6.26 54.85 25.68
C GLN A 101 6.88 55.54 26.89
N ILE A 102 7.07 56.86 26.84
CA ILE A 102 7.61 57.65 27.93
C ILE A 102 6.43 58.30 28.67
N LEU A 103 6.16 57.82 29.88
CA LEU A 103 5.06 58.36 30.70
C LEU A 103 5.40 59.69 31.34
N ALA A 104 6.64 59.89 31.77
CA ALA A 104 7.12 61.13 32.44
C ALA A 104 8.64 61.23 32.30
N VAL A 105 9.12 62.42 32.34
CA VAL A 105 10.53 62.78 32.45
C VAL A 105 10.75 63.45 33.78
N LEU A 106 11.63 62.87 34.61
CA LEU A 106 12.05 63.45 35.89
C LEU A 106 13.44 64.06 35.72
N GLN A 107 13.70 65.21 36.37
CA GLN A 107 14.99 65.85 36.35
C GLN A 107 15.45 66.12 37.81
N ARG A 108 16.71 65.79 38.05
CA ARG A 108 17.40 66.20 39.29
C ARG A 108 18.46 67.20 38.98
N SER A 109 18.44 68.32 39.71
CA SER A 109 19.41 69.40 39.59
C SER A 109 19.79 69.94 40.95
N ALA A 110 20.59 70.96 41.01
CA ALA A 110 20.95 71.65 42.30
C ALA A 110 19.73 72.13 43.07
N HIS A 111 18.60 72.39 42.39
CA HIS A 111 17.36 72.98 42.98
C HIS A 111 16.16 72.03 43.00
N SER A 112 16.32 70.81 42.48
CA SER A 112 15.27 69.77 42.42
C SER A 112 15.85 68.40 42.69
N ASP A 113 15.30 67.66 43.65
CA ASP A 113 15.70 66.33 43.98
C ASP A 113 14.72 65.28 43.41
N TRP A 114 15.08 64.01 43.47
CA TRP A 114 14.18 62.93 43.09
C TRP A 114 12.92 62.92 43.97
N PRO A 115 11.76 62.43 43.44
CA PRO A 115 10.57 62.26 44.24
C PRO A 115 10.86 61.40 45.49
N PRO A 116 10.36 61.78 46.70
CA PRO A 116 10.70 61.06 47.94
C PRO A 116 10.41 59.61 47.92
N ALA A 117 9.32 59.16 47.23
CA ALA A 117 8.93 57.75 47.10
C ALA A 117 9.89 56.87 46.24
N LEU A 118 10.71 57.54 45.41
CA LEU A 118 11.59 56.88 44.44
C LEU A 118 13.08 57.22 44.66
N GLN A 119 13.36 58.03 45.67
CA GLN A 119 14.65 58.68 45.90
C GLN A 119 15.77 57.64 46.04
N ALA A 120 15.57 56.59 46.82
CA ALA A 120 16.59 55.59 47.08
C ALA A 120 16.95 54.78 45.78
N GLU A 121 15.92 54.39 45.02
CA GLU A 121 16.10 53.59 43.82
C GLU A 121 16.73 54.40 42.68
N LEU A 122 16.24 55.64 42.47
CA LEU A 122 16.73 56.51 41.43
C LEU A 122 18.17 56.99 41.73
N ALA A 123 18.50 57.26 43.00
CA ALA A 123 19.85 57.67 43.43
C ALA A 123 20.86 56.48 43.23
N ALA A 124 20.45 55.27 43.54
CA ALA A 124 21.30 54.08 43.30
C ALA A 124 21.59 53.86 41.80
N ALA A 125 20.57 54.03 40.96
CA ALA A 125 20.73 53.95 39.51
C ALA A 125 21.57 55.09 38.96
N GLU A 126 21.40 56.28 39.47
CA GLU A 126 22.23 57.44 39.12
C GLU A 126 23.72 57.19 39.48
N ALA A 127 24.00 56.64 40.66
CA ALA A 127 25.36 56.27 41.07
C ALA A 127 25.96 55.20 40.12
N THR A 128 25.13 54.26 39.70
CA THR A 128 25.54 53.24 38.74
C THR A 128 25.80 53.85 37.36
N SER A 129 24.93 54.72 36.89
CA SER A 129 25.09 55.47 35.63
C SER A 129 26.40 56.29 35.64
N ARG A 130 26.71 56.96 36.73
CA ARG A 130 28.01 57.69 36.86
C ARG A 130 29.23 56.79 36.74
N ARG A 131 29.15 55.58 37.28
CA ARG A 131 30.26 54.61 37.19
C ARG A 131 30.45 54.03 35.83
N THR A 132 29.35 53.70 35.14
CA THR A 132 29.36 53.01 33.87
C THR A 132 29.40 53.93 32.65
N GLY A 133 29.04 55.21 32.81
CA GLY A 133 28.89 56.15 31.70
C GLY A 133 27.64 55.91 30.83
N HIS A 134 26.78 54.97 31.21
CA HIS A 134 25.56 54.62 30.51
C HIS A 134 24.34 54.81 31.41
N ALA A 135 23.16 54.88 30.80
CA ALA A 135 21.92 54.88 31.56
C ALA A 135 21.76 53.57 32.37
N ALA A 136 21.10 53.65 33.51
CA ALA A 136 20.85 52.49 34.39
C ALA A 136 19.38 52.36 34.77
N MET A 137 18.84 51.17 34.86
CA MET A 137 17.47 50.88 35.25
C MET A 137 17.27 51.04 36.75
N ALA A 138 16.09 51.59 37.11
CA ALA A 138 15.62 51.71 38.48
C ALA A 138 14.11 51.42 38.59
N GLY A 139 13.63 51.07 39.74
CA GLY A 139 12.20 50.91 40.03
C GLY A 139 11.51 49.90 39.11
N LEU A 140 12.18 48.77 38.84
CA LEU A 140 11.71 47.79 37.91
C LEU A 140 10.50 47.04 38.46
N ASN A 141 9.31 47.30 37.87
CA ASN A 141 8.07 46.58 38.14
C ASN A 141 7.63 45.87 36.87
N LEU A 142 8.26 44.72 36.53
CA LEU A 142 7.93 43.95 35.34
C LEU A 142 6.47 43.48 35.30
N PRO A 143 5.83 43.00 36.37
CA PRO A 143 4.42 42.65 36.32
C PRO A 143 3.51 43.80 35.90
N ALA A 144 3.84 45.03 36.30
CA ALA A 144 3.14 46.23 35.87
C ALA A 144 3.62 46.76 34.50
N GLY A 145 4.75 46.28 33.99
CA GLY A 145 5.36 46.70 32.74
C GLY A 145 5.99 48.09 32.81
N ARG A 146 6.49 48.51 33.95
CA ARG A 146 7.01 49.89 34.15
C ARG A 146 8.38 49.85 34.82
N TYR A 147 9.23 50.83 34.43
CA TYR A 147 10.55 51.03 35.03
C TYR A 147 11.04 52.46 34.76
N TYR A 148 12.08 52.84 35.45
CA TYR A 148 12.79 54.08 35.22
C TYR A 148 14.15 53.81 34.58
N LEU A 149 14.53 54.69 33.64
CA LEU A 149 15.86 54.67 33.03
C LEU A 149 16.57 55.99 33.43
N VAL A 150 17.64 55.87 34.19
CA VAL A 150 18.32 57.04 34.80
C VAL A 150 19.67 57.25 34.11
N LEU A 151 19.93 58.45 33.65
CA LEU A 151 21.22 58.88 33.14
C LEU A 151 21.77 59.99 34.00
N ALA A 152 22.90 59.80 34.62
CA ALA A 152 23.62 60.85 35.37
C ALA A 152 24.23 61.85 34.41
N GLY A 153 24.09 63.11 34.74
CA GLY A 153 24.62 64.24 33.96
C GLY A 153 25.03 65.42 34.87
N THR A 154 25.69 66.40 34.27
CA THR A 154 26.05 67.70 34.86
C THR A 154 25.64 68.81 33.92
N PRO A 155 24.82 69.79 34.31
CA PRO A 155 24.42 70.14 35.67
C PRO A 155 23.17 69.39 36.18
N ALA A 156 22.52 68.50 35.38
CA ALA A 156 21.35 67.77 35.81
C ALA A 156 21.37 66.34 35.35
N SER A 157 20.77 65.44 36.16
CA SER A 157 20.50 64.02 35.83
C SER A 157 19.03 63.86 35.40
N TYR A 158 18.77 62.89 34.50
CA TYR A 158 17.41 62.64 33.96
C TYR A 158 16.97 61.24 34.28
N ALA A 159 15.67 61.07 34.51
CA ALA A 159 15.04 59.71 34.56
C ALA A 159 13.79 59.68 33.65
N LEU A 160 13.75 58.74 32.76
CA LEU A 160 12.57 58.44 31.95
C LEU A 160 11.73 57.36 32.62
N HIS A 161 10.46 57.65 32.87
CA HIS A 161 9.49 56.65 33.28
C HIS A 161 8.93 55.94 32.02
N ILE A 162 9.22 54.69 31.83
CA ILE A 162 8.92 53.92 30.61
C ILE A 162 7.80 52.92 30.88
N ASP A 163 6.83 52.79 29.94
CA ASP A 163 5.81 51.78 29.90
C ASP A 163 6.13 50.79 28.79
N LEU A 164 6.38 49.53 29.15
CA LEU A 164 6.67 48.43 28.22
C LEU A 164 5.49 48.09 27.30
N ARG A 165 4.25 48.36 27.75
CA ARG A 165 3.05 48.06 26.94
C ARG A 165 2.99 48.91 25.68
N THR A 166 3.34 50.17 25.79
CA THR A 166 3.37 51.12 24.66
C THR A 166 4.69 51.07 23.89
N THR A 167 5.71 50.38 24.43
CA THR A 167 6.99 50.14 23.76
C THR A 167 6.87 49.11 22.65
N ILE A 168 5.87 48.19 22.74
CA ILE A 168 5.67 47.11 21.79
C ILE A 168 5.13 47.65 20.45
N PRO A 169 5.85 47.50 19.33
CA PRO A 169 5.41 47.97 18.02
C PRO A 169 4.38 46.99 17.43
N THR A 170 3.11 47.11 17.78
CA THR A 170 2.03 46.25 17.36
C THR A 170 1.87 46.12 15.84
N ASP A 171 2.14 47.25 15.14
CA ASP A 171 1.97 47.33 13.67
C ASP A 171 3.05 46.55 12.89
N GLU A 172 4.24 46.41 13.49
CA GLU A 172 5.40 45.73 12.90
C GLU A 172 5.58 44.31 13.48
N TRP A 173 4.68 43.88 14.37
CA TRP A 173 4.82 42.60 15.06
C TRP A 173 4.67 41.42 14.11
N PRO A 174 5.61 40.45 14.09
CA PRO A 174 5.62 39.38 13.07
C PRO A 174 4.52 38.34 13.25
N MET A 175 3.81 38.35 14.37
CA MET A 175 2.81 37.37 14.74
C MET A 175 1.52 38.04 15.20
N ASP A 176 0.38 37.38 14.98
CA ASP A 176 -0.87 37.81 15.59
C ASP A 176 -0.82 37.63 17.11
N MET A 177 -0.94 38.70 17.85
CA MET A 177 -0.85 38.67 19.32
C MET A 177 -1.97 37.87 19.99
N ALA A 178 -3.14 37.73 19.34
CA ALA A 178 -4.30 37.04 19.89
C ALA A 178 -4.31 35.54 19.59
N THR A 179 -3.82 35.15 18.41
CA THR A 179 -3.97 33.78 17.90
C THR A 179 -2.66 33.01 17.83
N SER A 180 -1.51 33.67 17.92
CA SER A 180 -0.20 33.00 17.84
C SER A 180 0.03 32.02 19.01
N PRO A 181 0.55 30.81 18.75
CA PRO A 181 0.92 29.85 19.80
C PRO A 181 2.20 30.23 20.54
N VAL A 182 2.94 31.25 20.06
CA VAL A 182 4.22 31.68 20.65
C VAL A 182 3.96 32.59 21.85
N ARG A 183 4.50 32.23 23.00
CA ARG A 183 4.55 33.08 24.19
C ARG A 183 5.85 33.87 24.16
N VAL A 184 5.74 35.21 24.36
CA VAL A 184 6.91 36.10 24.47
C VAL A 184 6.87 36.80 25.82
N THR A 185 7.98 36.72 26.56
CA THR A 185 8.16 37.38 27.84
C THR A 185 9.46 38.21 27.84
N LEU A 186 9.48 39.30 28.57
CA LEU A 186 10.68 40.02 28.96
C LEU A 186 10.98 39.63 30.41
N GLU A 187 12.17 39.13 30.65
CA GLU A 187 12.56 38.58 31.97
C GLU A 187 13.76 39.33 32.53
N HIS A 188 13.76 39.55 33.87
CA HIS A 188 14.90 40.09 34.62
C HIS A 188 14.78 39.73 36.09
N GLY A 189 15.86 39.17 36.66
CA GLY A 189 15.93 38.86 38.09
C GLY A 189 14.81 37.95 38.62
N GLY A 190 14.32 37.01 37.79
CA GLY A 190 13.25 36.08 38.18
C GLY A 190 11.83 36.63 38.07
N THR A 191 11.67 37.89 37.59
CA THR A 191 10.36 38.47 37.28
C THR A 191 10.17 38.59 35.76
N ALA A 192 8.92 38.56 35.30
CA ALA A 192 8.61 38.55 33.88
C ALA A 192 7.46 39.50 33.53
N PHE A 193 7.59 40.18 32.39
CA PHE A 193 6.51 40.89 31.72
C PHE A 193 6.07 40.11 30.49
N VAL A 194 4.76 39.86 30.40
CA VAL A 194 4.19 39.11 29.27
C VAL A 194 3.92 40.07 28.12
N VAL A 195 4.74 40.01 27.07
CA VAL A 195 4.57 40.78 25.83
C VAL A 195 3.45 40.20 24.99
N GLN A 196 3.49 38.87 24.81
CA GLN A 196 2.48 38.12 24.09
C GLN A 196 2.15 36.86 24.90
N PRO A 197 0.89 36.59 25.23
CA PRO A 197 0.51 35.51 26.14
C PRO A 197 0.73 34.13 25.52
N GLY A 198 0.67 34.02 24.17
CA GLY A 198 0.63 32.74 23.48
C GLY A 198 -0.68 32.01 23.74
N GLN A 199 -0.96 31.01 22.96
CA GLN A 199 -2.00 30.06 23.31
C GLN A 199 -1.41 29.01 24.29
N ALA A 200 -1.94 28.99 25.50
CA ALA A 200 -1.65 27.92 26.45
C ALA A 200 -2.29 26.63 25.89
N ASP A 201 -1.54 25.88 25.09
CA ASP A 201 -2.00 24.57 24.68
C ASP A 201 -2.13 23.70 25.93
N ARG A 202 -3.38 23.34 26.27
CA ARG A 202 -3.72 22.46 27.40
C ARG A 202 -3.32 21.01 27.14
N SER A 203 -2.88 20.71 25.92
CA SER A 203 -2.36 19.39 25.56
C SER A 203 -0.86 19.36 25.82
N SER A 204 -0.39 18.29 26.41
CA SER A 204 1.03 17.96 26.53
C SER A 204 1.69 18.07 25.14
N GLY A 205 2.46 19.14 24.92
CA GLY A 205 3.14 19.37 23.64
C GLY A 205 4.13 18.24 23.34
N ILE A 206 4.21 17.82 22.09
CA ILE A 206 5.18 16.81 21.64
C ILE A 206 6.60 17.35 21.72
N ARG A 207 6.74 18.66 21.45
CA ARG A 207 8.02 19.34 21.42
C ARG A 207 7.85 20.82 21.81
N THR A 208 8.84 21.35 22.58
CA THR A 208 8.92 22.76 22.95
C THR A 208 10.15 23.37 22.31
N TYR A 209 9.98 24.55 21.76
CA TYR A 209 11.08 25.38 21.24
C TYR A 209 11.23 26.60 22.16
N ASP A 210 12.46 26.90 22.53
CA ASP A 210 12.83 28.02 23.40
C ASP A 210 13.85 28.91 22.68
N PHE A 211 13.68 30.22 22.83
CA PHE A 211 14.62 31.22 22.35
C PHE A 211 14.89 32.20 23.48
N HIS A 212 16.16 32.47 23.77
CA HIS A 212 16.62 33.39 24.80
C HIS A 212 17.67 34.30 24.24
N LYS A 213 17.48 35.62 24.42
CA LYS A 213 18.45 36.61 24.02
C LYS A 213 18.26 37.94 24.74
N LEU A 214 19.34 38.47 25.32
CA LEU A 214 19.37 39.81 25.94
C LEU A 214 19.15 40.88 24.89
N LEU A 215 18.41 41.95 25.28
CA LEU A 215 18.23 43.13 24.47
C LEU A 215 19.57 43.80 24.18
N ALA A 216 19.67 44.51 23.05
CA ALA A 216 20.90 45.06 22.54
C ALA A 216 21.37 46.35 23.25
N ALA A 217 20.81 46.69 24.44
CA ALA A 217 21.20 47.86 25.21
C ALA A 217 21.70 47.44 26.61
N PRO A 218 22.96 47.69 26.93
CA PRO A 218 23.52 47.36 28.25
C PRO A 218 22.83 48.12 29.41
N SER A 219 22.21 49.26 29.13
CA SER A 219 21.41 50.06 30.07
C SER A 219 20.16 49.35 30.56
N GLN A 220 19.64 48.37 29.76
CA GLN A 220 18.37 47.69 29.98
C GLN A 220 18.57 46.18 29.75
N PRO A 221 19.20 45.45 30.68
CA PRO A 221 19.54 44.04 30.53
C PRO A 221 18.32 43.14 30.75
N LEU A 222 17.31 43.29 29.88
CA LEU A 222 16.12 42.45 29.83
C LEU A 222 16.36 41.29 28.89
N ASP A 223 15.98 40.09 29.30
CA ASP A 223 16.04 38.88 28.45
C ASP A 223 14.71 38.68 27.70
N VAL A 224 14.81 38.55 26.39
CA VAL A 224 13.65 38.21 25.55
C VAL A 224 13.57 36.70 25.50
N VAL A 225 12.53 36.16 26.11
CA VAL A 225 12.23 34.74 26.12
C VAL A 225 11.03 34.47 25.24
N ALA A 226 11.23 33.75 24.14
CA ALA A 226 10.13 33.27 23.34
C ALA A 226 10.01 31.73 23.51
N ARG A 227 8.79 31.25 23.66
CA ARG A 227 8.52 29.83 23.87
C ARG A 227 7.32 29.37 23.06
N ARG A 228 7.44 28.20 22.38
CA ARG A 228 6.37 27.59 21.60
C ARG A 228 6.28 26.11 21.89
N SER A 229 5.10 25.59 22.23
CA SER A 229 4.80 24.19 22.29
C SER A 229 4.09 23.75 21.01
N VAL A 230 4.50 22.63 20.43
CA VAL A 230 3.90 22.04 19.22
C VAL A 230 3.00 20.89 19.63
N GLY A 231 1.71 20.98 19.28
CA GLY A 231 0.71 19.96 19.58
C GLY A 231 0.55 18.92 18.45
N LEU A 232 -0.15 17.82 18.75
CA LEU A 232 -0.47 16.75 17.79
C LEU A 232 -1.27 17.26 16.59
N HIS A 233 -2.10 18.28 16.77
CA HIS A 233 -2.94 18.84 15.71
C HIS A 233 -2.13 19.56 14.61
N GLU A 234 -0.91 20.01 14.91
CA GLU A 234 -0.02 20.67 13.96
C GLU A 234 0.72 19.68 13.02
N LEU A 235 0.61 18.37 13.28
CA LEU A 235 1.20 17.34 12.44
C LEU A 235 0.48 17.23 11.09
N PRO A 236 1.18 16.85 10.03
CA PRO A 236 0.62 16.81 8.67
C PRO A 236 -0.19 15.54 8.41
N TRP A 237 -1.27 15.30 9.16
CA TRP A 237 -2.10 14.08 9.11
C TRP A 237 -2.57 13.71 7.72
N TRP A 238 -3.00 14.71 6.91
CA TRP A 238 -3.45 14.48 5.54
C TRP A 238 -2.34 14.00 4.61
N ARG A 239 -1.11 14.52 4.78
CA ARG A 239 0.05 14.07 4.02
C ARG A 239 0.45 12.65 4.42
N MET A 240 0.41 12.34 5.71
CA MET A 240 0.67 11.00 6.23
C MET A 240 -0.36 9.98 5.72
N LEU A 241 -1.65 10.32 5.75
CA LEU A 241 -2.72 9.49 5.18
C LEU A 241 -2.51 9.26 3.68
N GLY A 242 -2.24 10.32 2.93
CA GLY A 242 -1.95 10.25 1.50
C GLY A 242 -0.77 9.34 1.19
N TRP A 243 0.33 9.43 1.96
CA TRP A 243 1.48 8.55 1.84
C TRP A 243 1.13 7.08 2.12
N CYS A 244 0.39 6.81 3.19
CA CYS A 244 -0.06 5.46 3.53
C CYS A 244 -0.97 4.87 2.44
N LEU A 245 -1.91 5.65 1.89
CA LEU A 245 -2.78 5.21 0.80
C LEU A 245 -2.01 4.95 -0.49
N LEU A 246 -1.08 5.82 -0.85
CA LEU A 246 -0.23 5.65 -2.04
C LEU A 246 0.59 4.36 -1.96
N THR A 247 1.30 4.17 -0.83
CA THR A 247 2.12 2.98 -0.63
C THR A 247 1.30 1.71 -0.57
N ALA A 248 0.09 1.74 0.03
CA ALA A 248 -0.86 0.63 0.04
C ALA A 248 -1.36 0.28 -1.37
N ALA A 249 -1.70 1.28 -2.18
CA ALA A 249 -2.13 1.09 -3.56
C ALA A 249 -1.02 0.47 -4.42
N LEU A 250 0.22 0.95 -4.30
CA LEU A 250 1.37 0.40 -4.99
C LEU A 250 1.65 -1.06 -4.57
N TRP A 251 1.57 -1.35 -3.28
CA TRP A 251 1.72 -2.70 -2.76
C TRP A 251 0.62 -3.64 -3.29
N ALA A 252 -0.65 -3.19 -3.27
CA ALA A 252 -1.77 -3.96 -3.79
C ALA A 252 -1.65 -4.23 -5.30
N ALA A 253 -1.26 -3.22 -6.08
CA ALA A 253 -1.04 -3.34 -7.52
C ALA A 253 0.11 -4.32 -7.83
N GLY A 254 1.25 -4.19 -7.16
CA GLY A 254 2.37 -5.11 -7.30
C GLY A 254 1.98 -6.56 -6.99
N ARG A 255 1.16 -6.74 -5.96
CA ARG A 255 0.64 -8.04 -5.56
C ARG A 255 -0.35 -8.63 -6.57
N ALA A 256 -1.22 -7.79 -7.14
CA ALA A 256 -2.15 -8.21 -8.20
C ALA A 256 -1.40 -8.66 -9.46
N LEU A 257 -0.41 -7.88 -9.90
CA LEU A 257 0.45 -8.22 -11.03
C LEU A 257 1.23 -9.52 -10.80
N TRP A 258 1.78 -9.71 -9.60
CA TRP A 258 2.48 -10.94 -9.25
C TRP A 258 1.54 -12.16 -9.29
N ARG A 259 0.31 -12.04 -8.74
CA ARG A 259 -0.70 -13.10 -8.80
C ARG A 259 -1.08 -13.46 -10.23
N GLN A 260 -1.27 -12.46 -11.09
CA GLN A 260 -1.57 -12.67 -12.51
C GLN A 260 -0.43 -13.42 -13.23
N ARG A 261 0.83 -13.04 -12.98
CA ARG A 261 1.99 -13.74 -13.57
C ARG A 261 2.05 -15.19 -13.14
N VAL A 262 1.87 -15.47 -11.84
CA VAL A 262 1.86 -16.84 -11.32
C VAL A 262 0.70 -17.67 -11.88
N ALA A 263 -0.50 -17.06 -12.02
CA ALA A 263 -1.65 -17.73 -12.61
C ALA A 263 -1.41 -18.08 -14.09
N ARG A 264 -0.83 -17.17 -14.88
CA ARG A 264 -0.47 -17.41 -16.28
C ARG A 264 0.56 -18.55 -16.41
N GLN A 265 1.62 -18.53 -15.62
CA GLN A 265 2.63 -19.59 -15.64
C GLN A 265 2.03 -20.97 -15.33
N ARG A 266 1.12 -21.05 -14.35
CA ARG A 266 0.42 -22.30 -14.02
C ARG A 266 -0.50 -22.77 -15.16
N ALA A 267 -1.21 -21.86 -15.81
CA ALA A 267 -2.06 -22.20 -16.96
C ALA A 267 -1.23 -22.75 -18.12
N GLU A 268 -0.09 -22.12 -18.44
CA GLU A 268 0.84 -22.60 -19.47
C GLU A 268 1.43 -23.98 -19.12
N GLU A 269 1.78 -24.21 -17.85
CA GLU A 269 2.29 -25.50 -17.38
C GLU A 269 1.23 -26.60 -17.49
N LEU A 270 -0.03 -26.32 -17.13
CA LEU A 270 -1.13 -27.26 -17.29
C LEU A 270 -1.41 -27.60 -18.75
N LEU A 271 -1.37 -26.62 -19.65
CA LEU A 271 -1.51 -26.84 -21.09
C LEU A 271 -0.38 -27.73 -21.63
N ARG A 272 0.86 -27.49 -21.21
CA ARG A 272 2.01 -28.34 -21.57
C ARG A 272 1.84 -29.80 -21.09
N LEU A 273 1.46 -29.95 -19.81
CA LEU A 273 1.22 -31.29 -19.26
C LEU A 273 0.09 -32.01 -20.01
N GLY A 274 -0.98 -31.32 -20.35
CA GLY A 274 -2.06 -31.86 -21.16
C GLY A 274 -1.60 -32.29 -22.56
N GLN A 275 -0.73 -31.54 -23.21
CA GLN A 275 -0.14 -31.91 -24.51
C GLN A 275 0.75 -33.16 -24.40
N VAL A 276 1.62 -33.23 -23.39
CA VAL A 276 2.49 -34.37 -23.14
C VAL A 276 1.67 -35.65 -22.84
N ALA A 277 0.65 -35.53 -21.98
CA ALA A 277 -0.24 -36.65 -21.69
C ALA A 277 -0.95 -37.14 -22.95
N ARG A 278 -1.43 -36.24 -23.80
CA ARG A 278 -2.06 -36.59 -25.09
C ARG A 278 -1.10 -37.31 -26.05
N LEU A 279 0.15 -36.83 -26.13
CA LEU A 279 1.17 -37.46 -26.96
C LEU A 279 1.53 -38.89 -26.45
N ASN A 280 1.61 -39.06 -25.14
CA ASN A 280 1.85 -40.39 -24.54
C ASN A 280 0.69 -41.35 -24.83
N THR A 281 -0.55 -40.92 -24.67
CA THR A 281 -1.73 -41.75 -25.00
C THR A 281 -1.76 -42.11 -26.48
N LEU A 282 -1.43 -41.15 -27.37
CA LEU A 282 -1.31 -41.44 -28.80
C LEU A 282 -0.18 -42.46 -29.08
N GLY A 283 0.94 -42.35 -28.38
CA GLY A 283 2.06 -43.28 -28.50
C GLY A 283 1.70 -44.74 -28.09
N GLU A 284 1.01 -44.87 -26.95
CA GLU A 284 0.52 -46.20 -26.49
C GLU A 284 -0.51 -46.79 -27.45
N LEU A 285 -1.46 -45.96 -27.91
CA LEU A 285 -2.44 -46.42 -28.91
C LEU A 285 -1.78 -46.82 -30.23
N ALA A 286 -0.80 -46.02 -30.73
CA ALA A 286 -0.08 -46.34 -31.96
C ALA A 286 0.72 -47.65 -31.85
N ALA A 287 1.35 -47.90 -30.70
CA ALA A 287 2.05 -49.16 -30.45
C ALA A 287 1.11 -50.36 -30.40
N GLY A 288 -0.04 -50.23 -29.73
CA GLY A 288 -1.09 -51.27 -29.71
C GLY A 288 -1.66 -51.56 -31.12
N MET A 289 -1.96 -50.50 -31.87
CA MET A 289 -2.48 -50.64 -33.23
C MET A 289 -1.44 -51.18 -34.25
N ALA A 290 -0.15 -50.84 -34.04
CA ALA A 290 0.90 -51.47 -34.85
C ALA A 290 0.95 -52.99 -34.66
N HIS A 291 0.73 -53.43 -33.43
CA HIS A 291 0.64 -54.87 -33.14
C HIS A 291 -0.62 -55.51 -33.76
N GLU A 292 -1.79 -54.87 -33.63
CA GLU A 292 -3.06 -55.32 -34.24
C GLU A 292 -3.02 -55.29 -35.79
N LEU A 293 -2.26 -54.40 -36.42
CA LEU A 293 -2.05 -54.36 -37.84
C LEU A 293 -1.11 -55.48 -38.34
N ASN A 294 -0.04 -55.73 -37.59
CA ASN A 294 0.94 -56.78 -37.96
C ASN A 294 0.33 -58.19 -37.95
N GLN A 295 -0.64 -58.48 -37.10
CA GLN A 295 -1.31 -59.79 -37.03
C GLN A 295 -2.05 -60.12 -38.32
N PRO A 296 -3.02 -59.36 -38.85
CA PRO A 296 -3.72 -59.71 -40.08
C PRO A 296 -2.80 -59.65 -41.31
N LEU A 297 -1.77 -58.72 -41.30
CA LEU A 297 -0.79 -58.69 -42.39
C LEU A 297 0.07 -59.96 -42.47
N THR A 298 0.52 -60.46 -41.32
CA THR A 298 1.27 -61.76 -41.27
C THR A 298 0.41 -62.95 -41.72
N ALA A 299 -0.86 -62.98 -41.26
CA ALA A 299 -1.80 -64.00 -41.66
C ALA A 299 -2.14 -63.92 -43.16
N LEU A 300 -2.27 -62.71 -43.70
CA LEU A 300 -2.48 -62.44 -45.14
C LEU A 300 -1.27 -62.97 -45.97
N LEU A 301 -0.05 -62.65 -45.53
CA LEU A 301 1.18 -63.09 -46.20
C LEU A 301 1.27 -64.57 -46.20
N SER A 302 1.02 -65.25 -45.07
CA SER A 302 1.05 -66.75 -44.99
C SER A 302 -0.01 -67.41 -45.86
N SER A 303 -1.24 -66.80 -45.87
CA SER A 303 -2.34 -67.35 -46.70
C SER A 303 -2.06 -67.21 -48.21
N THR A 304 -1.49 -66.03 -48.62
CA THR A 304 -1.11 -65.85 -50.04
C THR A 304 0.04 -66.74 -50.47
N GLN A 305 1.04 -66.93 -49.60
CA GLN A 305 2.14 -67.86 -49.86
C GLN A 305 1.65 -69.35 -50.02
N ALA A 306 0.71 -69.77 -49.16
CA ALA A 306 0.08 -71.08 -49.29
C ALA A 306 -0.69 -71.23 -50.61
N ALA A 307 -1.51 -70.19 -50.94
CA ALA A 307 -2.27 -70.15 -52.20
C ALA A 307 -1.38 -70.21 -53.45
N GLN A 308 -0.14 -69.67 -53.38
CA GLN A 308 0.81 -69.76 -54.49
C GLN A 308 1.47 -71.15 -54.68
N ARG A 309 1.67 -71.85 -53.56
CA ARG A 309 2.37 -73.19 -53.62
C ARG A 309 1.44 -74.36 -53.97
N LEU A 310 0.23 -74.40 -53.41
CA LEU A 310 -0.74 -75.49 -53.54
C LEU A 310 -1.12 -75.81 -54.99
N PRO A 311 -1.22 -74.95 -55.97
CA PRO A 311 -1.47 -75.27 -57.35
C PRO A 311 -0.26 -75.96 -58.08
N ALA A 312 0.94 -75.81 -57.49
CA ALA A 312 2.18 -76.40 -58.05
C ALA A 312 2.50 -77.79 -57.53
N ASP A 313 1.71 -78.28 -56.57
CA ASP A 313 1.83 -79.63 -56.03
C ASP A 313 1.30 -80.72 -57.03
N ASP A 314 1.72 -81.95 -56.88
CA ASP A 314 1.28 -83.08 -57.72
C ASP A 314 0.62 -84.18 -56.87
N PRO A 315 -0.73 -84.30 -56.87
CA PRO A 315 -1.74 -83.56 -57.65
C PRO A 315 -2.03 -82.16 -57.13
N PRO A 316 -2.43 -81.15 -58.00
CA PRO A 316 -2.74 -79.83 -57.67
C PRO A 316 -3.95 -79.73 -56.66
N ASP A 317 -3.77 -79.09 -55.53
CA ASP A 317 -4.87 -78.83 -54.56
C ASP A 317 -5.49 -77.43 -54.74
N LEU A 318 -6.43 -77.35 -55.68
CA LEU A 318 -7.09 -76.03 -56.01
C LEU A 318 -8.12 -75.60 -54.97
N ASP A 319 -8.78 -76.54 -54.26
CA ASP A 319 -9.80 -76.24 -53.27
C ASP A 319 -9.15 -75.57 -52.01
N THR A 320 -8.01 -76.15 -51.59
CA THR A 320 -7.24 -75.58 -50.47
C THR A 320 -6.63 -74.21 -50.84
N ALA A 321 -6.16 -74.05 -52.11
CA ALA A 321 -5.67 -72.74 -52.60
C ALA A 321 -6.75 -71.66 -52.62
N GLN A 322 -7.98 -72.06 -53.06
CA GLN A 322 -9.13 -71.07 -53.04
C GLN A 322 -9.56 -70.67 -51.61
N THR A 323 -9.52 -71.67 -50.68
CA THR A 323 -9.74 -71.39 -49.25
C THR A 323 -8.68 -70.47 -48.66
N ALA A 324 -7.41 -70.66 -49.02
CA ALA A 324 -6.32 -69.76 -48.59
C ALA A 324 -6.47 -68.35 -49.15
N MET A 325 -6.90 -68.21 -50.41
CA MET A 325 -7.23 -66.87 -50.98
C MET A 325 -8.39 -66.17 -50.29
N ALA A 326 -9.47 -66.92 -49.98
CA ALA A 326 -10.61 -66.37 -49.24
C ALA A 326 -10.19 -65.83 -47.84
N ARG A 327 -9.35 -66.57 -47.13
CA ARG A 327 -8.74 -66.18 -45.85
C ARG A 327 -7.88 -64.91 -46.02
N ALA A 328 -7.09 -64.77 -47.06
CA ALA A 328 -6.28 -63.66 -47.37
C ALA A 328 -7.15 -62.34 -47.55
N VAL A 329 -8.27 -62.45 -48.30
CA VAL A 329 -9.22 -61.33 -48.49
C VAL A 329 -9.84 -60.92 -47.16
N GLU A 330 -10.21 -61.87 -46.31
CA GLU A 330 -10.77 -61.53 -45.00
C GLU A 330 -9.76 -60.81 -44.13
N GLN A 331 -8.49 -61.23 -44.07
CA GLN A 331 -7.45 -60.55 -43.31
C GLN A 331 -7.13 -59.17 -43.87
N ALA A 332 -7.18 -58.97 -45.19
CA ALA A 332 -7.05 -57.59 -45.80
C ALA A 332 -8.19 -56.69 -45.39
N ARG A 333 -9.43 -57.15 -45.30
CA ARG A 333 -10.57 -56.40 -44.81
C ARG A 333 -10.40 -56.01 -43.32
N ARG A 334 -9.91 -56.90 -42.48
CA ARG A 334 -9.60 -56.64 -41.06
C ARG A 334 -8.53 -55.54 -40.92
N ALA A 335 -7.43 -55.65 -41.68
CA ALA A 335 -6.39 -54.65 -41.69
C ALA A 335 -6.91 -53.25 -42.09
N SER A 336 -7.75 -53.20 -43.15
CA SER A 336 -8.39 -51.95 -43.59
C SER A 336 -9.30 -51.32 -42.51
N THR A 337 -10.00 -52.13 -41.71
CA THR A 337 -10.84 -51.66 -40.60
C THR A 337 -10.00 -51.05 -39.48
N VAL A 338 -8.86 -51.64 -39.15
CA VAL A 338 -7.93 -51.06 -38.13
C VAL A 338 -7.35 -49.74 -38.58
N VAL A 339 -6.93 -49.63 -39.86
CA VAL A 339 -6.47 -48.38 -40.45
C VAL A 339 -7.56 -47.31 -40.43
N GLY A 340 -8.79 -47.68 -40.75
CA GLY A 340 -9.95 -46.76 -40.70
C GLY A 340 -10.26 -46.22 -39.27
N ARG A 341 -10.03 -47.03 -38.23
CA ARG A 341 -10.11 -46.61 -36.82
C ARG A 341 -8.99 -45.59 -36.48
N LEU A 342 -7.76 -45.87 -36.87
CA LEU A 342 -6.63 -44.98 -36.65
C LEU A 342 -6.84 -43.61 -37.32
N ARG A 343 -7.28 -43.61 -38.56
CA ARG A 343 -7.58 -42.39 -39.32
C ARG A 343 -8.64 -41.53 -38.62
N ARG A 344 -9.72 -42.13 -38.11
CA ARG A 344 -10.77 -41.40 -37.38
C ARG A 344 -10.27 -40.80 -36.06
N LEU A 345 -9.31 -41.40 -35.36
CA LEU A 345 -8.69 -40.87 -34.15
C LEU A 345 -7.78 -39.68 -34.45
N VAL A 346 -7.15 -39.63 -35.62
CA VAL A 346 -6.23 -38.56 -36.01
C VAL A 346 -6.93 -37.41 -36.73
N GLU A 347 -7.93 -37.68 -37.58
CA GLU A 347 -8.55 -36.66 -38.44
C GLU A 347 -9.61 -35.75 -37.78
N ARG A 348 -10.02 -36.00 -36.50
CA ARG A 348 -11.02 -35.19 -35.81
C ARG A 348 -10.56 -34.63 -34.44
N PRO A 349 -9.49 -33.83 -34.35
CA PRO A 349 -9.15 -33.19 -33.11
C PRO A 349 -10.11 -32.00 -32.77
N ASP A 350 -10.79 -31.40 -33.77
CA ASP A 350 -11.54 -30.16 -33.58
C ASP A 350 -13.04 -30.35 -33.23
N LEU A 351 -13.56 -31.59 -33.33
CA LEU A 351 -14.89 -31.95 -32.88
C LEU A 351 -14.91 -32.72 -31.55
N ALA A 352 -13.75 -33.18 -31.10
CA ALA A 352 -13.57 -33.78 -29.78
C ALA A 352 -13.72 -32.68 -28.73
N GLY A 353 -14.89 -32.58 -28.11
CA GLY A 353 -15.18 -31.64 -27.02
C GLY A 353 -16.44 -30.83 -27.12
N GLN A 354 -17.20 -30.89 -28.22
CA GLN A 354 -18.53 -30.26 -28.24
C GLN A 354 -19.61 -31.27 -27.80
N ALA A 355 -20.04 -31.06 -26.56
CA ALA A 355 -21.21 -31.80 -26.07
C ALA A 355 -22.45 -31.36 -26.87
N GLN A 356 -23.16 -32.35 -27.43
CA GLN A 356 -24.39 -32.15 -28.16
C GLN A 356 -25.54 -32.98 -27.56
N PRO A 357 -26.80 -32.57 -27.73
CA PRO A 357 -27.92 -33.34 -27.24
C PRO A 357 -28.03 -34.64 -28.00
N LEU A 358 -27.98 -35.78 -27.28
CA LEU A 358 -28.05 -37.14 -27.82
C LEU A 358 -29.14 -37.93 -27.09
N THR A 359 -29.77 -38.85 -27.79
CA THR A 359 -30.69 -39.83 -27.17
C THR A 359 -29.89 -41.07 -26.71
N LEU A 360 -29.87 -41.31 -25.39
CA LEU A 360 -29.10 -42.44 -24.84
C LEU A 360 -29.49 -43.82 -25.40
N PRO A 361 -30.78 -44.14 -25.63
CA PRO A 361 -31.19 -45.37 -26.29
C PRO A 361 -30.56 -45.57 -27.66
N THR A 362 -30.52 -44.52 -28.49
CA THR A 362 -29.86 -44.63 -29.82
C THR A 362 -28.39 -44.91 -29.73
N ALA A 363 -27.66 -44.22 -28.82
CA ALA A 363 -26.22 -44.44 -28.61
C ALA A 363 -25.96 -45.89 -28.13
N VAL A 364 -26.79 -46.46 -27.28
CA VAL A 364 -26.71 -47.85 -26.83
C VAL A 364 -26.97 -48.82 -27.97
N GLN A 365 -28.01 -48.58 -28.80
CA GLN A 365 -28.32 -49.43 -29.97
C GLN A 365 -27.20 -49.43 -31.01
N ASP A 366 -26.61 -48.28 -31.29
CA ASP A 366 -25.45 -48.15 -32.20
C ASP A 366 -24.26 -48.99 -31.74
N VAL A 367 -23.96 -49.00 -30.43
CA VAL A 367 -22.87 -49.81 -29.88
C VAL A 367 -23.23 -51.29 -29.84
N LEU A 368 -24.48 -51.65 -29.52
CA LEU A 368 -24.92 -53.06 -29.56
C LEU A 368 -24.84 -53.65 -30.99
N HIS A 369 -25.23 -52.89 -32.01
CA HIS A 369 -25.07 -53.28 -33.39
C HIS A 369 -23.60 -53.44 -33.80
N LEU A 370 -22.69 -52.62 -33.27
CA LEU A 370 -21.27 -52.76 -33.49
C LEU A 370 -20.70 -54.03 -32.85
N LEU A 371 -21.26 -54.45 -31.71
CA LEU A 371 -20.84 -55.63 -30.95
C LEU A 371 -21.63 -56.90 -31.29
N GLU A 372 -22.54 -56.84 -32.27
CA GLU A 372 -23.34 -58.01 -32.68
C GLU A 372 -22.51 -59.25 -32.98
N PRO A 373 -21.36 -59.20 -33.70
CA PRO A 373 -20.52 -60.36 -33.93
C PRO A 373 -19.97 -61.01 -32.65
N GLU A 374 -19.55 -60.17 -31.69
CA GLU A 374 -19.00 -60.56 -30.39
C GLU A 374 -20.09 -61.21 -29.48
N LEU A 375 -21.26 -60.60 -29.48
CA LEU A 375 -22.43 -61.08 -28.76
C LEU A 375 -22.86 -62.46 -29.29
N ALA A 376 -22.95 -62.60 -30.63
CA ALA A 376 -23.32 -63.89 -31.29
C ALA A 376 -22.24 -64.96 -31.03
N GLN A 377 -20.96 -64.64 -31.10
CA GLN A 377 -19.87 -65.57 -30.85
C GLN A 377 -19.91 -66.10 -29.42
N ARG A 378 -20.29 -65.28 -28.43
CA ARG A 378 -20.37 -65.69 -27.02
C ARG A 378 -21.75 -66.24 -26.61
N GLY A 379 -22.72 -66.24 -27.52
CA GLY A 379 -24.09 -66.68 -27.24
C GLY A 379 -24.84 -65.84 -26.22
N VAL A 380 -24.56 -64.53 -26.19
CA VAL A 380 -25.18 -63.58 -25.25
C VAL A 380 -26.24 -62.79 -25.99
N VAL A 381 -27.45 -62.77 -25.45
CA VAL A 381 -28.57 -61.91 -25.96
C VAL A 381 -28.80 -60.83 -24.91
N PRO A 382 -28.46 -59.56 -25.20
CA PRO A 382 -28.63 -58.49 -24.23
C PRO A 382 -30.10 -58.11 -24.07
N GLU A 383 -30.60 -58.00 -22.84
CA GLU A 383 -31.90 -57.44 -22.53
C GLU A 383 -31.80 -55.95 -22.28
N VAL A 384 -32.51 -55.15 -23.07
CA VAL A 384 -32.44 -53.67 -23.00
C VAL A 384 -33.78 -53.14 -22.50
N LEU A 385 -33.75 -52.52 -21.34
CA LEU A 385 -34.89 -51.87 -20.68
C LEU A 385 -34.69 -50.36 -20.71
N ALA A 386 -35.47 -49.63 -21.49
CA ALA A 386 -35.46 -48.19 -21.55
C ALA A 386 -36.77 -47.63 -21.02
N ALA A 387 -36.74 -46.61 -20.14
CA ALA A 387 -37.94 -45.91 -19.74
C ALA A 387 -38.60 -45.17 -20.93
N ALA A 388 -39.92 -45.11 -20.97
CA ALA A 388 -40.72 -44.64 -22.12
C ALA A 388 -40.44 -43.19 -22.56
N ALA A 389 -39.89 -42.35 -21.69
CA ALA A 389 -39.57 -40.96 -22.01
C ALA A 389 -38.25 -40.53 -21.32
N LEU A 390 -37.13 -40.79 -21.97
CA LEU A 390 -35.83 -40.32 -21.54
C LEU A 390 -35.49 -38.97 -22.21
N PRO A 391 -35.11 -37.96 -21.43
CA PRO A 391 -34.65 -36.72 -22.02
C PRO A 391 -33.33 -36.87 -22.74
N PRO A 392 -33.00 -36.04 -23.76
CA PRO A 392 -31.70 -36.06 -24.40
C PRO A 392 -30.59 -35.74 -23.39
N VAL A 393 -29.47 -36.38 -23.49
CA VAL A 393 -28.28 -36.15 -22.66
C VAL A 393 -27.28 -35.30 -23.42
N LEU A 394 -26.68 -34.34 -22.76
CA LEU A 394 -25.63 -33.49 -23.33
C LEU A 394 -24.29 -34.22 -23.20
N ALA A 395 -23.81 -34.79 -24.27
CA ALA A 395 -22.57 -35.51 -24.27
C ALA A 395 -21.85 -35.41 -25.62
N GLU A 396 -20.56 -35.69 -25.61
CA GLU A 396 -19.79 -35.91 -26.84
C GLU A 396 -20.10 -37.29 -27.39
N PRO A 397 -20.53 -37.40 -28.67
CA PRO A 397 -20.98 -38.70 -29.23
C PRO A 397 -19.94 -39.78 -29.16
N VAL A 398 -18.69 -39.48 -29.56
CA VAL A 398 -17.62 -40.46 -29.61
C VAL A 398 -17.21 -40.93 -28.22
N ALA A 399 -17.12 -39.99 -27.25
CA ALA A 399 -16.78 -40.32 -25.88
C ALA A 399 -17.88 -41.20 -25.23
N LEU A 400 -19.17 -40.86 -25.47
CA LEU A 400 -20.29 -41.63 -24.95
C LEU A 400 -20.31 -43.04 -25.54
N GLN A 401 -20.16 -43.19 -26.86
CA GLN A 401 -20.07 -44.51 -27.52
C GLN A 401 -18.90 -45.31 -26.98
N GLN A 402 -17.73 -44.69 -26.75
CA GLN A 402 -16.55 -45.36 -26.19
C GLN A 402 -16.78 -45.86 -24.76
N ILE A 403 -17.45 -45.05 -23.93
CA ILE A 403 -17.81 -45.45 -22.55
C ILE A 403 -18.73 -46.68 -22.59
N ILE A 404 -19.81 -46.65 -23.42
CA ILE A 404 -20.77 -47.73 -23.56
C ILE A 404 -20.06 -48.99 -24.08
N HIS A 405 -19.24 -48.83 -25.10
CA HIS A 405 -18.46 -49.95 -25.67
C HIS A 405 -17.57 -50.61 -24.61
N ASN A 406 -16.82 -49.82 -23.83
CA ASN A 406 -15.93 -50.38 -22.80
C ASN A 406 -16.71 -51.10 -21.70
N LEU A 407 -17.86 -50.57 -21.27
CA LEU A 407 -18.72 -51.21 -20.28
C LEU A 407 -19.25 -52.55 -20.79
N LEU A 408 -19.72 -52.61 -22.04
CA LEU A 408 -20.24 -53.83 -22.66
C LEU A 408 -19.13 -54.88 -22.87
N MET A 409 -17.95 -54.44 -23.31
CA MET A 409 -16.81 -55.36 -23.49
C MET A 409 -16.34 -55.97 -22.16
N ASN A 410 -16.31 -55.16 -21.09
CA ASN A 410 -15.99 -55.67 -19.76
C ASN A 410 -17.02 -56.69 -19.28
N ALA A 411 -18.31 -56.43 -19.47
CA ALA A 411 -19.38 -57.35 -19.13
C ALA A 411 -19.28 -58.66 -19.95
N LEU A 412 -19.00 -58.55 -21.25
CA LEU A 412 -18.82 -59.71 -22.11
C LEU A 412 -17.60 -60.57 -21.72
N GLN A 413 -16.52 -59.93 -21.29
CA GLN A 413 -15.32 -60.63 -20.78
C GLN A 413 -15.63 -61.36 -19.46
N ALA A 414 -16.39 -60.75 -18.55
CA ALA A 414 -16.82 -61.40 -17.32
C ALA A 414 -17.69 -62.61 -17.59
N LEU A 415 -18.60 -62.55 -18.58
CA LEU A 415 -19.48 -63.62 -18.98
C LEU A 415 -18.76 -64.81 -19.69
N GLU A 416 -17.54 -64.65 -20.19
CA GLU A 416 -16.74 -65.73 -20.73
C GLU A 416 -16.47 -66.87 -19.70
N GLN A 417 -16.42 -66.52 -18.43
CA GLN A 417 -16.16 -67.42 -17.31
C GLN A 417 -17.45 -68.09 -16.83
N VAL A 418 -18.60 -67.85 -17.43
CA VAL A 418 -19.91 -68.39 -17.05
C VAL A 418 -20.38 -69.33 -18.13
N PRO A 419 -21.03 -70.50 -17.78
CA PRO A 419 -21.61 -71.42 -18.74
C PRO A 419 -22.58 -70.70 -19.69
N PRO A 420 -22.64 -71.10 -21.01
CA PRO A 420 -23.46 -70.35 -22.01
C PRO A 420 -24.96 -70.24 -21.66
N ALA A 421 -25.53 -71.17 -20.95
CA ALA A 421 -26.93 -71.13 -20.54
C ALA A 421 -27.26 -70.14 -19.43
N GLU A 422 -26.23 -69.65 -18.70
CA GLU A 422 -26.36 -68.77 -17.58
C GLU A 422 -25.88 -67.29 -17.89
N ARG A 423 -25.43 -67.09 -19.14
CA ARG A 423 -24.92 -65.77 -19.57
C ARG A 423 -26.09 -64.79 -19.77
N GLN A 424 -26.23 -63.88 -18.81
CA GLN A 424 -27.27 -62.86 -18.88
C GLN A 424 -26.61 -61.48 -18.85
N LEU A 425 -27.03 -60.60 -19.75
CA LEU A 425 -26.58 -59.20 -19.85
C LEU A 425 -27.82 -58.27 -19.89
N HIS A 426 -27.97 -57.47 -18.86
CA HIS A 426 -29.09 -56.53 -18.74
C HIS A 426 -28.58 -55.08 -18.83
N LEU A 427 -29.20 -54.30 -19.72
CA LEU A 427 -28.97 -52.87 -19.83
C LEU A 427 -30.25 -52.16 -19.39
N SER A 428 -30.13 -51.27 -18.45
CA SER A 428 -31.27 -50.44 -18.02
C SER A 428 -30.96 -48.95 -18.11
N MET A 429 -31.90 -48.19 -18.64
CA MET A 429 -31.79 -46.72 -18.78
C MET A 429 -32.97 -46.10 -18.06
N VAL A 430 -32.70 -45.37 -17.00
CA VAL A 430 -33.72 -44.76 -16.15
C VAL A 430 -33.41 -43.29 -15.85
N ARG A 431 -34.44 -42.48 -15.71
CA ARG A 431 -34.28 -41.13 -15.22
C ARG A 431 -34.21 -41.13 -13.70
N THR A 432 -33.04 -40.78 -13.15
CA THR A 432 -32.78 -40.82 -11.70
C THR A 432 -33.13 -39.50 -11.02
N ALA A 433 -32.97 -38.35 -11.70
CA ALA A 433 -33.32 -37.04 -11.23
C ALA A 433 -33.81 -36.11 -12.34
N SER A 434 -34.23 -34.89 -12.01
CA SER A 434 -34.79 -33.93 -13.00
C SER A 434 -33.83 -33.63 -14.17
N ARG A 435 -32.52 -33.82 -13.98
CA ARG A 435 -31.45 -33.55 -14.98
C ARG A 435 -30.47 -34.68 -15.13
N GLN A 436 -30.79 -35.88 -14.69
CA GLN A 436 -29.88 -37.02 -14.73
C GLN A 436 -30.57 -38.27 -15.30
N VAL A 437 -29.86 -38.91 -16.22
CA VAL A 437 -30.23 -40.24 -16.77
C VAL A 437 -29.10 -41.19 -16.40
N THR A 438 -29.45 -42.39 -15.87
CA THR A 438 -28.49 -43.42 -15.50
C THR A 438 -28.62 -44.58 -16.49
N LEU A 439 -27.45 -44.95 -17.07
CA LEU A 439 -27.26 -46.21 -17.78
C LEU A 439 -26.61 -47.19 -16.81
N SER A 440 -27.26 -48.33 -16.62
CA SER A 440 -26.70 -49.44 -15.85
C SER A 440 -26.48 -50.61 -16.77
N VAL A 441 -25.27 -51.20 -16.72
CA VAL A 441 -24.92 -52.47 -17.37
C VAL A 441 -24.71 -53.49 -16.26
N ARG A 442 -25.46 -54.55 -16.27
CA ARG A 442 -25.39 -55.62 -15.28
C ARG A 442 -25.17 -56.95 -15.99
N ASP A 443 -24.11 -57.61 -15.66
CA ASP A 443 -23.80 -58.97 -16.05
C ASP A 443 -23.93 -59.93 -14.85
N HIS A 444 -23.97 -61.21 -15.12
CA HIS A 444 -23.98 -62.29 -14.12
C HIS A 444 -22.64 -63.04 -14.12
N GLY A 445 -21.56 -62.35 -14.45
CA GLY A 445 -20.20 -62.88 -14.34
C GLY A 445 -19.73 -62.99 -12.88
N PRO A 446 -18.60 -63.69 -12.63
CA PRO A 446 -17.94 -63.66 -11.35
C PRO A 446 -17.47 -62.22 -11.08
N GLY A 447 -17.92 -61.62 -10.02
CA GLY A 447 -17.67 -60.23 -9.65
C GLY A 447 -16.22 -59.94 -9.27
#